data_09f6836e39428e933849b3ad5c764d05
#
_entry.id   09f6836e39428e933849b3ad5c764d05
#
_cell.length_a   1.000
_cell.length_b   1.000
_cell.length_c   1.000
_cell.angle_alpha   90.00
_cell.angle_beta   90.00
_cell.angle_gamma   90.00
#
_symmetry.space_group_name_H-M   'P 1'
#
loop_
_entity.id
_entity.type
_entity.pdbx_description
1 polymer ?
#
loop_
_entity_poly.entity_id
_entity_poly.type
_entity_poly.pdbx_seq_one_letter_code
_entity_poly.pdbx_strand_id
1 'polypeptide(L)'
;MKEKCTLLIAERGCVLAQGLNPWLVEQGHRFKTVDNIKDLFMTVQKEKINVLVMDVSLPEDMGYEAISIIKGLDRKLPIIITADENNPEQESLIRKKGIFYYHMNSFGMDELILAISNAMVRASH
;
A
#
# COMPACT_ATOMS: atom_id res chain seq x y z
N MET A 1 12.52 -3.62 21.83
CA MET A 1 12.75 -4.30 20.55
C MET A 1 11.70 -3.89 19.55
N LYS A 2 12.12 -3.37 18.39
CA LYS A 2 11.16 -3.03 17.34
C LYS A 2 10.66 -4.29 16.66
N GLU A 3 9.35 -4.45 16.57
CA GLU A 3 8.78 -5.53 15.78
C GLU A 3 9.04 -5.27 14.30
N LYS A 4 9.41 -6.32 13.59
CA LYS A 4 9.57 -6.24 12.14
C LYS A 4 8.19 -6.29 11.48
N CYS A 5 7.93 -5.34 10.62
CA CYS A 5 6.69 -5.31 9.86
C CYS A 5 6.93 -5.83 8.45
N THR A 6 5.88 -6.36 7.85
CA THR A 6 5.90 -6.77 6.45
C THR A 6 5.05 -5.81 5.63
N LEU A 7 5.69 -5.17 4.67
CA LEU A 7 5.05 -4.26 3.73
C LEU A 7 4.76 -5.02 2.43
N LEU A 8 3.55 -4.90 1.93
CA LEU A 8 3.21 -5.42 0.61
C LEU A 8 3.12 -4.24 -0.35
N ILE A 9 3.90 -4.31 -1.43
CA ILE A 9 3.93 -3.28 -2.46
C ILE A 9 3.28 -3.84 -3.71
N ALA A 10 2.18 -3.24 -4.13
CA ALA A 10 1.43 -3.68 -5.30
C ALA A 10 1.54 -2.61 -6.39
N GLU A 11 2.32 -2.90 -7.43
CA GLU A 11 2.54 -2.00 -8.56
C GLU A 11 2.92 -2.81 -9.79
N ARG A 12 2.71 -2.24 -10.96
CA ARG A 12 3.04 -2.92 -12.21
C ARG A 12 4.52 -2.94 -12.52
N GLY A 13 5.23 -1.90 -12.12
CA GLY A 13 6.67 -1.82 -12.27
C GLY A 13 7.37 -2.09 -10.96
N CYS A 14 8.47 -1.38 -10.73
CA CYS A 14 9.25 -1.53 -9.52
C CYS A 14 9.71 -0.18 -8.95
N VAL A 15 9.07 0.91 -9.37
CA VAL A 15 9.48 2.26 -8.97
C VAL A 15 9.33 2.47 -7.47
N LEU A 16 8.20 2.07 -6.90
CA LEU A 16 7.96 2.18 -5.47
C LEU A 16 8.93 1.29 -4.69
N ALA A 17 9.05 0.03 -5.11
CA ALA A 17 9.93 -0.91 -4.44
C ALA A 17 11.38 -0.43 -4.44
N GLN A 18 11.86 0.06 -5.58
CA GLN A 18 13.22 0.59 -5.67
C GLN A 18 13.43 1.81 -4.78
N GLY A 19 12.46 2.72 -4.76
CA GLY A 19 12.55 3.92 -3.95
C GLY A 19 12.49 3.64 -2.45
N LEU A 20 11.71 2.65 -2.05
CA LEU A 20 11.53 2.32 -0.63
C LEU A 20 12.60 1.37 -0.09
N ASN A 21 13.27 0.61 -0.96
CA ASN A 21 14.17 -0.44 -0.54
C ASN A 21 15.27 0.02 0.44
N PRO A 22 16.00 1.12 0.18
CA PRO A 22 17.04 1.54 1.12
C PRO A 22 16.51 1.79 2.54
N TRP A 23 15.36 2.44 2.63
CA TRP A 23 14.74 2.72 3.92
C TRP A 23 14.28 1.44 4.61
N LEU A 24 13.64 0.54 3.86
CA LEU A 24 13.15 -0.72 4.42
C LEU A 24 14.29 -1.58 4.96
N VAL A 25 15.38 -1.67 4.21
CA VAL A 25 16.57 -2.42 4.63
C VAL A 25 17.16 -1.80 5.90
N GLU A 26 17.32 -0.49 5.91
CA GLU A 26 17.88 0.23 7.06
C GLU A 26 17.05 -0.01 8.32
N GLN A 27 15.73 -0.02 8.19
CA GLN A 27 14.81 -0.23 9.33
C GLN A 27 14.62 -1.69 9.68
N GLY A 28 15.13 -2.61 8.87
CA GLY A 28 14.97 -4.04 9.11
C GLY A 28 13.58 -4.57 8.83
N HIS A 29 12.79 -3.86 8.03
CA HIS A 29 11.46 -4.32 7.64
C HIS A 29 11.52 -5.29 6.47
N ARG A 30 10.57 -6.20 6.43
CA ARG A 30 10.40 -7.10 5.29
C ARG A 30 9.44 -6.47 4.29
N PHE A 31 9.63 -6.81 3.02
CA PHE A 31 8.64 -6.40 2.02
C PHE A 31 8.51 -7.46 0.93
N LYS A 32 7.32 -7.46 0.33
CA LYS A 32 7.00 -8.29 -0.82
C LYS A 32 6.42 -7.39 -1.90
N THR A 33 6.58 -7.82 -3.15
CA THR A 33 6.00 -7.09 -4.28
C THR A 33 5.09 -8.01 -5.08
N VAL A 34 3.99 -7.44 -5.56
CA VAL A 34 3.08 -8.12 -6.49
C VAL A 34 2.75 -7.14 -7.61
N ASP A 35 2.48 -7.67 -8.79
CA ASP A 35 2.22 -6.83 -9.97
C ASP A 35 0.86 -7.09 -10.62
N ASN A 36 0.01 -7.83 -9.94
CA ASN A 36 -1.33 -8.13 -10.45
C ASN A 36 -2.29 -8.37 -9.30
N ILE A 37 -3.58 -8.26 -9.60
CA ILE A 37 -4.65 -8.36 -8.60
C ILE A 37 -4.74 -9.75 -8.00
N LYS A 38 -4.58 -10.79 -8.79
CA LYS A 38 -4.67 -12.16 -8.29
C LYS A 38 -3.65 -12.41 -7.19
N ASP A 39 -2.40 -12.07 -7.46
CA ASP A 39 -1.32 -12.27 -6.49
C ASP A 39 -1.50 -11.38 -5.27
N LEU A 40 -2.01 -10.16 -5.47
CA LEU A 40 -2.32 -9.26 -4.37
C LEU A 40 -3.32 -9.89 -3.41
N PHE A 41 -4.44 -10.37 -3.92
CA PHE A 41 -5.48 -10.97 -3.07
C PHE A 41 -4.98 -12.24 -2.40
N MET A 42 -4.25 -13.08 -3.12
CA MET A 42 -3.70 -14.30 -2.54
C MET A 42 -2.71 -14.02 -1.42
N THR A 43 -1.87 -13.02 -1.61
CA THR A 43 -0.87 -12.67 -0.59
C THR A 43 -1.54 -12.12 0.66
N VAL A 44 -2.51 -11.21 0.51
CA VAL A 44 -3.25 -10.66 1.65
C VAL A 44 -3.99 -11.77 2.41
N GLN A 45 -4.52 -12.75 1.69
CA GLN A 45 -5.27 -13.84 2.29
C GLN A 45 -4.37 -14.85 3.03
N LYS A 46 -3.21 -15.15 2.48
CA LYS A 46 -2.36 -16.24 2.97
C LYS A 46 -1.24 -15.80 3.91
N GLU A 47 -0.84 -14.55 3.86
CA GLU A 47 0.31 -14.07 4.62
C GLU A 47 -0.07 -12.92 5.53
N LYS A 48 0.67 -12.79 6.62
CA LYS A 48 0.46 -11.66 7.53
C LYS A 48 1.15 -10.43 6.95
N ILE A 49 0.34 -9.51 6.45
CA ILE A 49 0.81 -8.23 5.92
C ILE A 49 0.41 -7.13 6.90
N ASN A 50 1.33 -6.25 7.23
CA ASN A 50 1.08 -5.18 8.20
C ASN A 50 0.63 -3.88 7.53
N VAL A 51 1.12 -3.60 6.31
CA VAL A 51 0.74 -2.41 5.56
C VAL A 51 0.74 -2.76 4.07
N LEU A 52 -0.25 -2.27 3.34
CA LEU A 52 -0.31 -2.40 1.89
C LEU A 52 -0.11 -1.03 1.26
N VAL A 53 0.83 -0.94 0.31
CA VAL A 53 0.97 0.21 -0.58
C VAL A 53 0.60 -0.26 -1.98
N MET A 54 -0.43 0.33 -2.57
CA MET A 54 -0.91 -0.07 -3.88
C MET A 54 -0.99 1.13 -4.80
N ASP A 55 -0.41 1.01 -5.99
CA ASP A 55 -0.57 2.04 -7.00
C ASP A 55 -1.96 1.97 -7.61
N VAL A 56 -2.56 3.14 -7.84
CA VAL A 56 -3.93 3.25 -8.30
C VAL A 56 -4.16 2.59 -9.67
N SER A 57 -3.10 2.43 -10.46
CA SER A 57 -3.18 1.83 -11.79
C SER A 57 -3.22 0.29 -11.78
N LEU A 58 -2.90 -0.34 -10.65
CA LEU A 58 -2.82 -1.79 -10.60
C LEU A 58 -4.16 -2.50 -10.84
N PRO A 59 -5.26 -2.11 -10.18
CA PRO A 59 -6.54 -2.81 -10.35
C PRO A 59 -7.30 -2.34 -11.59
N GLU A 60 -6.73 -2.50 -12.77
CA GLU A 60 -7.26 -1.99 -14.04
C GLU A 60 -8.75 -2.15 -14.25
N ASP A 61 -9.22 -3.38 -14.22
CA ASP A 61 -10.61 -3.69 -14.57
C ASP A 61 -11.57 -3.60 -13.39
N MET A 62 -11.03 -3.72 -12.20
CA MET A 62 -11.84 -3.70 -10.98
C MET A 62 -12.01 -2.32 -10.39
N GLY A 63 -11.13 -1.39 -10.74
CA GLY A 63 -11.16 -0.05 -10.17
C GLY A 63 -11.11 -0.07 -8.66
N TYR A 64 -12.00 0.69 -8.04
CA TYR A 64 -12.01 0.85 -6.58
C TYR A 64 -12.54 -0.36 -5.83
N GLU A 65 -13.16 -1.30 -6.52
CA GLU A 65 -13.70 -2.49 -5.88
C GLU A 65 -12.61 -3.39 -5.30
N ALA A 66 -11.41 -3.33 -5.88
CA ALA A 66 -10.26 -4.06 -5.34
C ALA A 66 -10.02 -3.70 -3.87
N ILE A 67 -10.16 -2.42 -3.53
CA ILE A 67 -9.98 -1.95 -2.15
C ILE A 67 -11.02 -2.59 -1.23
N SER A 68 -12.27 -2.66 -1.68
CA SER A 68 -13.34 -3.27 -0.90
C SER A 68 -13.09 -4.75 -0.67
N ILE A 69 -12.56 -5.45 -1.66
CA ILE A 69 -12.23 -6.87 -1.54
C ILE A 69 -11.09 -7.06 -0.53
N ILE A 70 -10.05 -6.24 -0.62
CA ILE A 70 -8.93 -6.30 0.33
C ILE A 70 -9.43 -6.08 1.75
N LYS A 71 -10.31 -5.10 1.94
CA LYS A 71 -10.91 -4.82 3.24
C LYS A 71 -11.74 -6.00 3.75
N GLY A 72 -12.37 -6.74 2.86
CA GLY A 72 -13.09 -7.95 3.22
C GLY A 72 -12.18 -9.09 3.65
N LEU A 73 -10.96 -9.15 3.08
CA LEU A 73 -9.99 -10.16 3.44
C LEU A 73 -9.27 -9.84 4.76
N ASP A 74 -8.97 -8.57 4.97
CA ASP A 74 -8.31 -8.10 6.20
C ASP A 74 -8.79 -6.68 6.51
N ARG A 75 -9.77 -6.60 7.39
CA ARG A 75 -10.43 -5.35 7.73
C ARG A 75 -9.51 -4.32 8.41
N LYS A 76 -8.48 -4.80 9.09
CA LYS A 76 -7.58 -3.94 9.86
C LYS A 76 -6.35 -3.50 9.09
N LEU A 77 -6.15 -4.04 7.88
CA LEU A 77 -4.96 -3.74 7.09
C LEU A 77 -4.97 -2.27 6.63
N PRO A 78 -4.00 -1.46 7.06
CA PRO A 78 -3.87 -0.10 6.54
C PRO A 78 -3.49 -0.15 5.05
N ILE A 79 -4.23 0.59 4.23
CA ILE A 79 -4.01 0.65 2.79
C ILE A 79 -3.57 2.06 2.43
N ILE A 80 -2.42 2.17 1.78
CA ILE A 80 -1.92 3.42 1.22
C ILE A 80 -2.02 3.31 -0.29
N ILE A 81 -2.68 4.28 -0.91
CA ILE A 81 -2.82 4.33 -2.37
C ILE A 81 -1.87 5.38 -2.92
N THR A 82 -1.15 5.05 -3.99
CA THR A 82 -0.28 6.01 -4.67
C THR A 82 -0.84 6.35 -6.04
N ALA A 83 -0.63 7.59 -6.48
CA ALA A 83 -1.10 8.06 -7.78
C ALA A 83 -0.09 9.04 -8.38
N ASP A 84 0.05 8.99 -9.71
CA ASP A 84 0.91 9.92 -10.44
C ASP A 84 0.19 11.19 -10.83
N GLU A 85 -1.10 11.10 -11.11
CA GLU A 85 -1.88 12.23 -11.61
C GLU A 85 -2.86 12.73 -10.57
N ASN A 86 -3.03 14.05 -10.53
CA ASN A 86 -4.02 14.66 -9.66
C ASN A 86 -5.41 14.47 -10.26
N ASN A 87 -6.20 13.64 -9.61
CA ASN A 87 -7.58 13.37 -10.02
C ASN A 87 -8.46 13.45 -8.76
N PRO A 88 -8.98 14.66 -8.44
CA PRO A 88 -9.76 14.84 -7.21
C PRO A 88 -11.00 13.97 -7.11
N GLU A 89 -11.65 13.69 -8.23
CA GLU A 89 -12.82 12.84 -8.26
C GLU A 89 -12.46 11.39 -7.88
N GLN A 90 -11.41 10.87 -8.49
CA GLN A 90 -10.89 9.55 -8.18
C GLN A 90 -10.44 9.45 -6.72
N GLU A 91 -9.70 10.45 -6.27
CA GLU A 91 -9.23 10.50 -4.88
C GLU A 91 -10.40 10.47 -3.91
N SER A 92 -11.44 11.24 -4.16
CA SER A 92 -12.63 11.28 -3.31
C SER A 92 -13.29 9.91 -3.21
N LEU A 93 -13.44 9.22 -4.35
CA LEU A 93 -14.05 7.90 -4.37
C LEU A 93 -13.20 6.88 -3.61
N ILE A 94 -11.89 6.93 -3.78
CA ILE A 94 -10.96 6.02 -3.10
C ILE A 94 -10.96 6.27 -1.59
N ARG A 95 -10.96 7.53 -1.16
CA ARG A 95 -10.97 7.86 0.27
C ARG A 95 -12.22 7.35 0.96
N LYS A 96 -13.35 7.31 0.25
CA LYS A 96 -14.60 6.77 0.81
C LYS A 96 -14.53 5.27 1.11
N LYS A 97 -13.58 4.56 0.54
CA LYS A 97 -13.39 3.14 0.80
C LYS A 97 -12.68 2.85 2.12
N GLY A 98 -12.23 3.88 2.83
CA GLY A 98 -11.61 3.71 4.14
C GLY A 98 -10.13 3.38 4.09
N ILE A 99 -9.39 3.98 3.18
CA ILE A 99 -7.94 3.82 3.11
C ILE A 99 -7.26 4.63 4.21
N PHE A 100 -5.99 4.28 4.48
CA PHE A 100 -5.19 4.98 5.49
C PHE A 100 -4.64 6.30 4.98
N TYR A 101 -4.14 6.32 3.74
CA TYR A 101 -3.53 7.51 3.16
C TYR A 101 -3.55 7.44 1.64
N TYR A 102 -3.72 8.60 1.01
CA TYR A 102 -3.65 8.76 -0.44
C TYR A 102 -2.43 9.61 -0.77
N HIS A 103 -1.45 9.03 -1.44
CA HIS A 103 -0.17 9.67 -1.72
C HIS A 103 -0.03 10.06 -3.19
N MET A 104 0.26 11.33 -3.44
CA MET A 104 0.66 11.78 -4.77
C MET A 104 2.17 11.57 -4.92
N ASN A 105 2.58 10.82 -5.91
CA ASN A 105 4.00 10.51 -6.12
C ASN A 105 4.87 11.75 -6.33
N SER A 106 4.27 12.82 -6.86
CA SER A 106 4.98 14.10 -7.05
C SER A 106 5.43 14.75 -5.74
N PHE A 107 4.84 14.37 -4.60
CA PHE A 107 5.25 14.91 -3.30
C PHE A 107 6.53 14.29 -2.76
N GLY A 108 7.00 13.22 -3.38
CA GLY A 108 8.27 12.64 -3.06
C GLY A 108 8.20 11.44 -2.12
N MET A 109 9.32 10.73 -2.06
CA MET A 109 9.42 9.48 -1.32
C MET A 109 9.37 9.70 0.20
N ASP A 110 9.86 10.84 0.70
CA ASP A 110 9.89 11.11 2.14
C ASP A 110 8.48 11.15 2.75
N GLU A 111 7.52 11.74 2.04
CA GLU A 111 6.14 11.75 2.51
C GLU A 111 5.52 10.37 2.51
N LEU A 112 5.84 9.57 1.51
CA LEU A 112 5.37 8.19 1.45
C LEU A 112 5.94 7.37 2.62
N ILE A 113 7.22 7.52 2.88
CA ILE A 113 7.88 6.83 4.00
C ILE A 113 7.23 7.22 5.32
N LEU A 114 6.94 8.50 5.51
CA LEU A 114 6.27 8.96 6.73
C LEU A 114 4.89 8.31 6.88
N ALA A 115 4.12 8.25 5.79
CA ALA A 115 2.81 7.61 5.82
C ALA A 115 2.91 6.13 6.15
N ILE A 116 3.88 5.43 5.57
CA ILE A 116 4.12 4.01 5.85
C ILE A 116 4.49 3.82 7.32
N SER A 117 5.39 4.66 7.84
CA SER A 117 5.80 4.58 9.24
C SER A 117 4.61 4.73 10.18
N ASN A 118 3.73 5.69 9.90
CA ASN A 118 2.53 5.91 10.70
C ASN A 118 1.57 4.73 10.61
N ALA A 119 1.44 4.14 9.43
CA ALA A 119 0.59 2.98 9.23
C ALA A 119 1.13 1.76 10.00
N MET A 120 2.44 1.59 10.04
CA MET A 120 3.07 0.50 10.78
C MET A 120 2.83 0.63 12.28
N VAL A 121 2.91 1.85 12.81
CA VAL A 121 2.60 2.10 14.23
C VAL A 121 1.15 1.70 14.51
N ARG A 122 0.23 2.09 13.67
CA ARG A 122 -1.19 1.76 13.84
C ARG A 122 -1.41 0.25 13.76
N ALA A 123 -0.72 -0.43 12.86
CA ALA A 123 -0.87 -1.88 12.68
C ALA A 123 -0.33 -2.68 13.87
N SER A 124 0.53 -2.07 14.70
CA SER A 124 1.11 -2.73 15.88
C SER A 124 0.18 -2.68 17.09
N HIS A 125 -0.89 -1.91 17.00
CA HIS A 125 -1.88 -1.79 18.07
C HIS A 125 -3.16 -2.60 17.76
#